data_c1a2b67d54d2810fdc518e076e17524a
#
_entry.id   c1a2b67d54d2810fdc518e076e17524a
#
_cell.length_a   1.000
_cell.length_b   1.000
_cell.length_c   1.000
_cell.angle_alpha   90.00
_cell.angle_beta   90.00
_cell.angle_gamma   90.00
#
_symmetry.space_group_name_H-M   'P 1'
#
loop_
_entity.id
_entity.type
_entity.pdbx_description
1 polymer ?
#
loop_
_entity_poly.entity_id
_entity_poly.type
_entity_poly.pdbx_seq_one_letter_code
_entity_poly.pdbx_strand_id
1 'polypeptide(L)'
;MNSFTRSIDLLQREMDVAQLRYNVGANNIAMSEVPNYKRQVVTFESELKKAFESEENSKNAFKLTTTNSKHIQINEPYDYREVEPRRVTDYTTTAKPNGNNVDAETEANNVLQI
;
A
#
# COMPACT_ATOMS: atom_id res chain seq x y z
N MET A 1 4.00 12.88 18.56
CA MET A 1 3.85 13.62 17.28
C MET A 1 2.46 14.25 17.25
N ASN A 2 2.38 15.57 16.97
CA ASN A 2 1.08 16.22 16.90
C ASN A 2 0.37 15.90 15.58
N SER A 3 -0.91 16.21 15.46
CA SER A 3 -1.71 15.88 14.28
C SER A 3 -1.24 16.60 13.01
N PHE A 4 -0.70 17.81 13.15
CA PHE A 4 -0.17 18.58 12.02
C PHE A 4 1.07 17.89 11.43
N THR A 5 2.03 17.54 12.27
CA THR A 5 3.25 16.84 11.85
C THR A 5 2.93 15.47 11.26
N ARG A 6 1.97 14.76 11.83
CA ARG A 6 1.50 13.47 11.32
C ARG A 6 0.90 13.62 9.92
N SER A 7 0.09 14.65 9.71
CA SER A 7 -0.52 14.93 8.40
C SER A 7 0.54 15.24 7.34
N ILE A 8 1.55 16.03 7.67
CA ILE A 8 2.65 16.34 6.77
C ILE A 8 3.44 15.07 6.41
N ASP A 9 3.74 14.24 7.40
CA ASP A 9 4.46 12.97 7.17
C ASP A 9 3.65 12.04 6.27
N LEU A 10 2.36 11.91 6.50
CA LEU A 10 1.49 11.09 5.66
C LEU A 10 1.39 11.60 4.23
N LEU A 11 1.29 12.91 4.04
CA LEU A 11 1.29 13.51 2.71
C LEU A 11 2.59 13.24 1.97
N GLN A 12 3.73 13.34 2.65
CA GLN A 12 5.02 13.04 2.05
C GLN A 12 5.09 11.57 1.61
N ARG A 13 4.61 10.66 2.44
CA ARG A 13 4.57 9.22 2.12
C ARG A 13 3.66 8.95 0.93
N GLU A 14 2.50 9.60 0.85
CA GLU A 14 1.59 9.47 -0.30
C GLU A 14 2.23 10.01 -1.59
N MET A 15 3.00 11.07 -1.51
CA MET A 15 3.74 11.59 -2.67
C MET A 15 4.80 10.61 -3.14
N ASP A 16 5.53 9.99 -2.21
CA ASP A 16 6.53 8.97 -2.54
C ASP A 16 5.88 7.74 -3.20
N VAL A 17 4.71 7.33 -2.71
CA VAL A 17 3.94 6.24 -3.29
C VAL A 17 3.44 6.61 -4.69
N ALA A 18 2.95 7.82 -4.87
CA ALA A 18 2.51 8.32 -6.18
C ALA A 18 3.66 8.28 -7.20
N GLN A 19 4.84 8.70 -6.78
CA GLN A 19 6.03 8.63 -7.63
C GLN A 19 6.39 7.18 -7.98
N LEU A 20 6.33 6.28 -7.02
CA LEU A 20 6.59 4.87 -7.27
C LEU A 20 5.55 4.28 -8.22
N ARG A 21 4.27 4.61 -8.05
CA ARG A 21 3.20 4.17 -8.96
C ARG A 21 3.43 4.67 -10.38
N TYR A 22 3.86 5.92 -10.52
CA TYR A 22 4.22 6.46 -11.82
C TYR A 22 5.31 5.63 -12.48
N ASN A 23 6.39 5.35 -11.74
CA ASN A 23 7.53 4.59 -12.25
C ASN A 23 7.13 3.15 -12.61
N VAL A 24 6.33 2.51 -11.76
CA VAL A 24 5.84 1.15 -12.00
C VAL A 24 4.91 1.11 -13.21
N GLY A 25 3.98 2.07 -13.33
CA GLY A 25 3.09 2.17 -14.48
C GLY A 25 3.84 2.40 -15.78
N ALA A 26 4.84 3.28 -15.77
CA ALA A 26 5.70 3.52 -16.92
C ALA A 26 6.47 2.25 -17.32
N ASN A 27 6.98 1.51 -16.35
CA ASN A 27 7.66 0.24 -16.59
C ASN A 27 6.70 -0.80 -17.17
N ASN A 28 5.48 -0.90 -16.66
CA ASN A 28 4.46 -1.80 -17.21
C ASN A 28 4.19 -1.49 -18.67
N ILE A 29 4.04 -0.20 -19.00
CA ILE A 29 3.83 0.22 -20.41
C ILE A 29 5.01 -0.18 -21.27
N ALA A 30 6.24 0.08 -20.80
CA ALA A 30 7.45 -0.27 -21.56
C ALA A 30 7.55 -1.77 -21.81
N MET A 31 7.01 -2.59 -20.91
CA MET A 31 7.07 -4.06 -20.98
C MET A 31 5.81 -4.67 -21.61
N SER A 32 4.92 -3.86 -22.16
CA SER A 32 3.60 -4.32 -22.66
C SER A 32 3.69 -5.29 -23.85
N GLU A 33 4.79 -5.33 -24.56
CA GLU A 33 5.03 -6.24 -25.69
C GLU A 33 5.88 -7.47 -25.34
N VAL A 34 6.38 -7.55 -24.10
CA VAL A 34 7.23 -8.65 -23.67
C VAL A 34 6.39 -9.89 -23.36
N PRO A 35 6.65 -11.04 -24.01
CA PRO A 35 5.90 -12.27 -23.75
C PRO A 35 6.03 -12.73 -22.28
N ASN A 36 4.92 -13.18 -21.72
CA ASN A 36 4.81 -13.69 -20.35
C ASN A 36 5.10 -12.68 -19.23
N TYR A 37 5.28 -11.41 -19.55
CA TYR A 37 5.42 -10.37 -18.54
C TYR A 37 4.10 -10.17 -17.78
N LYS A 38 4.19 -10.09 -16.46
CA LYS A 38 3.05 -9.79 -15.59
C LYS A 38 3.21 -8.38 -15.04
N ARG A 39 2.14 -7.60 -15.12
CA ARG A 39 2.14 -6.24 -14.62
C ARG A 39 2.43 -6.20 -13.13
N GLN A 40 3.10 -5.15 -12.69
CA GLN A 40 3.32 -4.89 -11.28
C GLN A 40 2.38 -3.80 -10.80
N VAL A 41 1.96 -3.90 -9.56
CA VAL A 41 1.13 -2.91 -8.87
C VAL A 41 1.81 -2.52 -7.57
N VAL A 42 1.46 -1.36 -7.05
CA VAL A 42 1.98 -0.89 -5.76
C VAL A 42 0.87 -0.96 -4.74
N THR A 43 1.14 -1.61 -3.60
CA THR A 43 0.24 -1.65 -2.46
C THR A 43 0.83 -0.80 -1.34
N PHE A 44 0.04 0.06 -0.78
CA PHE A 44 0.42 0.90 0.36
C PHE A 44 -0.76 1.17 1.27
N GLU A 45 -1.88 1.58 0.72
CA GLU A 45 -3.05 2.02 1.49
C GLU A 45 -3.65 0.90 2.34
N SER A 46 -3.63 -0.34 1.86
CA SER A 46 -4.12 -1.49 2.64
C SER A 46 -3.25 -1.75 3.86
N GLU A 47 -1.94 -1.63 3.74
CA GLU A 47 -1.01 -1.79 4.86
C GLU A 47 -1.12 -0.61 5.82
N LEU A 48 -1.29 0.61 5.29
CA LEU A 48 -1.51 1.80 6.10
C LEU A 48 -2.80 1.69 6.92
N LYS A 49 -3.86 1.19 6.30
CA LYS A 49 -5.12 0.93 6.99
C LYS A 49 -4.96 -0.07 8.13
N LYS A 50 -4.21 -1.15 7.91
CA LYS A 50 -3.90 -2.13 8.96
C LYS A 50 -3.14 -1.50 10.12
N ALA A 51 -2.19 -0.61 9.83
CA ALA A 51 -1.44 0.10 10.86
C ALA A 51 -2.35 0.97 11.72
N PHE A 52 -3.27 1.72 11.11
CA PHE A 52 -4.24 2.54 11.83
C PHE A 52 -5.23 1.72 12.64
N GLU A 53 -5.71 0.60 12.12
CA GLU A 53 -6.58 -0.33 12.84
C GLU A 53 -5.85 -0.93 14.03
N SER A 54 -4.58 -1.29 13.88
CA SER A 54 -3.74 -1.80 14.95
C SER A 54 -3.56 -0.76 16.07
N GLU A 55 -3.36 0.51 15.72
CA GLU A 55 -3.25 1.61 16.67
C GLU A 55 -4.55 1.76 17.46
N GLU A 56 -5.70 1.74 16.79
CA GLU A 56 -7.01 1.83 17.44
C GLU A 56 -7.28 0.63 18.35
N ASN A 57 -6.99 -0.58 17.88
CA ASN A 57 -7.15 -1.80 18.66
C ASN A 57 -6.26 -1.79 19.91
N SER A 58 -5.04 -1.27 19.80
CA SER A 58 -4.13 -1.12 20.94
C SER A 58 -4.67 -0.15 21.99
N LYS A 59 -5.27 0.97 21.57
CA LYS A 59 -5.92 1.91 22.48
C LYS A 59 -7.12 1.27 23.18
N ASN A 60 -7.93 0.50 22.46
CA ASN A 60 -9.09 -0.18 23.02
C ASN A 60 -8.67 -1.29 23.99
N ALA A 61 -7.63 -2.05 23.68
CA ALA A 61 -7.07 -3.07 24.58
C ALA A 61 -6.56 -2.44 25.85
N PHE A 62 -5.91 -1.28 25.79
CA PHE A 62 -5.43 -0.55 26.96
C PHE A 62 -6.59 -0.12 27.88
N LYS A 63 -7.70 0.35 27.30
CA LYS A 63 -8.91 0.71 28.07
C LYS A 63 -9.51 -0.49 28.75
N LEU A 64 -9.49 -1.67 28.14
CA LEU A 64 -9.98 -2.91 28.74
C LEU A 64 -9.07 -3.41 29.88
N THR A 65 -7.77 -3.25 29.77
CA THR A 65 -6.81 -3.67 30.80
C THR A 65 -6.84 -2.81 32.04
N THR A 66 -7.30 -1.55 31.97
CA THR A 66 -7.51 -0.71 33.16
C THR A 66 -8.69 -1.19 34.01
N THR A 67 -9.61 -1.98 33.45
CA THR A 67 -10.75 -2.55 34.18
C THR A 67 -10.49 -3.97 34.66
N ASN A 68 -9.46 -4.68 34.15
CA ASN A 68 -9.17 -6.05 34.52
C ASN A 68 -7.66 -6.30 34.51
N SER A 69 -7.01 -6.17 35.67
CA SER A 69 -5.56 -6.25 35.85
C SER A 69 -4.93 -7.62 35.59
N LYS A 70 -5.73 -8.65 35.23
CA LYS A 70 -5.24 -10.02 35.03
C LYS A 70 -4.94 -10.39 33.58
N HIS A 71 -5.27 -9.54 32.61
CA HIS A 71 -5.06 -9.81 31.19
C HIS A 71 -4.35 -8.62 30.52
N ILE A 72 -3.03 -8.53 30.79
CA ILE A 72 -2.20 -7.58 30.04
C ILE A 72 -1.80 -8.27 28.74
N GLN A 73 -2.58 -8.06 27.70
CA GLN A 73 -2.14 -8.33 26.34
C GLN A 73 -1.47 -7.06 25.83
N ILE A 74 -0.15 -7.06 25.81
CA ILE A 74 0.62 -5.99 25.18
C ILE A 74 0.61 -6.27 23.68
N ASN A 75 -0.41 -5.77 23.00
CA ASN A 75 -0.38 -5.68 21.54
C ASN A 75 0.34 -4.40 21.19
N GLU A 76 1.61 -4.51 20.80
CA GLU A 76 2.33 -3.37 20.26
C GLU A 76 1.63 -2.92 18.97
N PRO A 77 1.23 -1.63 18.84
CA PRO A 77 0.63 -1.16 17.62
C PRO A 77 1.65 -1.17 16.48
N TYR A 78 1.21 -1.60 15.31
CA TYR A 78 2.00 -1.47 14.09
C TYR A 78 2.07 0.01 13.71
N ASP A 79 3.27 0.59 13.75
CA ASP A 79 3.46 2.02 13.50
C ASP A 79 3.30 2.31 12.01
N TYR A 80 2.46 3.29 11.66
CA TYR A 80 2.26 3.70 10.26
C TYR A 80 3.56 4.18 9.59
N ARG A 81 4.56 4.61 10.38
CA ARG A 81 5.86 5.02 9.88
C ARG A 81 6.72 3.85 9.40
N GLU A 82 6.38 2.64 9.79
CA GLU A 82 7.04 1.40 9.34
C GLU A 82 6.43 0.86 8.04
N VAL A 83 5.30 1.40 7.63
CA VAL A 83 4.62 0.98 6.41
C VAL A 83 5.36 1.51 5.20
N GLU A 84 5.80 0.60 4.33
CA GLU A 84 6.47 0.93 3.09
C GLU A 84 5.64 0.46 1.89
N PRO A 85 5.68 1.20 0.77
CA PRO A 85 5.01 0.72 -0.45
C PRO A 85 5.70 -0.54 -0.96
N ARG A 86 4.90 -1.49 -1.43
CA ARG A 86 5.39 -2.77 -1.94
C ARG A 86 4.99 -2.95 -3.39
N ARG A 87 5.92 -3.42 -4.20
CA ARG A 87 5.64 -3.89 -5.55
C ARG A 87 5.14 -5.32 -5.47
N VAL A 88 4.00 -5.57 -6.08
CA VAL A 88 3.38 -6.90 -6.11
C VAL A 88 3.08 -7.25 -7.56
N THR A 89 3.38 -8.48 -7.95
CA THR A 89 3.05 -8.98 -9.27
C THR A 89 1.57 -9.32 -9.34
N ASP A 90 0.88 -8.81 -10.36
CA ASP A 90 -0.53 -9.06 -10.58
C ASP A 90 -0.71 -10.30 -11.47
N TYR A 91 -1.26 -11.37 -10.89
CA TYR A 91 -1.60 -12.59 -11.60
C TYR A 91 -3.10 -12.71 -11.89
N THR A 92 -3.90 -11.73 -11.47
CA THR A 92 -5.36 -11.81 -11.55
C THR A 92 -5.94 -11.22 -12.83
N THR A 93 -5.23 -10.28 -13.45
CA THR A 93 -5.66 -9.69 -14.70
C THR A 93 -5.50 -10.68 -15.84
N THR A 94 -6.51 -10.77 -16.72
CA THR A 94 -6.50 -11.69 -17.84
C THR A 94 -5.34 -11.38 -18.80
N ALA A 95 -4.53 -12.39 -19.07
CA ALA A 95 -3.38 -12.25 -19.96
C ALA A 95 -3.81 -12.29 -21.42
N LYS A 96 -3.05 -11.59 -22.28
CA LYS A 96 -3.13 -11.70 -23.73
C LYS A 96 -2.61 -13.09 -24.19
N PRO A 97 -2.83 -13.48 -25.47
CA PRO A 97 -2.35 -14.77 -25.95
C PRO A 97 -0.85 -15.02 -25.76
N ASN A 98 -0.01 -13.97 -25.70
CA ASN A 98 1.42 -14.10 -25.42
C ASN A 98 1.76 -14.25 -23.92
N GLY A 99 0.76 -14.31 -23.05
CA GLY A 99 0.95 -14.43 -21.60
C GLY A 99 1.18 -13.12 -20.86
N ASN A 100 1.28 -11.99 -21.57
CA ASN A 100 1.44 -10.66 -20.99
C ASN A 100 0.07 -10.10 -20.57
N ASN A 101 -0.06 -9.65 -19.32
CA ASN A 101 -1.33 -9.10 -18.82
C ASN A 101 -1.36 -7.57 -18.75
N VAL A 102 -0.40 -6.89 -19.36
CA VAL A 102 -0.40 -5.43 -19.44
C VAL A 102 -1.25 -4.97 -20.62
N ASP A 103 -2.23 -4.11 -20.32
CA ASP A 103 -2.93 -3.32 -21.33
C ASP A 103 -2.36 -1.90 -21.27
N ALA A 104 -1.61 -1.53 -22.30
CA ALA A 104 -0.90 -0.24 -22.35
C ALA A 104 -1.85 0.95 -22.21
N GLU A 105 -3.05 0.86 -22.79
CA GLU A 105 -4.03 1.92 -22.69
C GLU A 105 -4.57 2.08 -21.27
N THR A 106 -4.90 0.98 -20.62
CA THR A 106 -5.35 0.99 -19.22
C THR A 106 -4.25 1.50 -18.28
N GLU A 107 -3.00 1.06 -18.49
CA GLU A 107 -1.87 1.54 -17.70
C GLU A 107 -1.63 3.03 -17.90
N ALA A 108 -1.72 3.52 -19.13
CA ALA A 108 -1.58 4.95 -19.42
C ALA A 108 -2.66 5.76 -18.69
N ASN A 109 -3.91 5.30 -18.71
CA ASN A 109 -5.00 5.95 -17.98
C ASN A 109 -4.76 5.95 -16.47
N ASN A 110 -4.27 4.84 -15.93
CA ASN A 110 -3.94 4.74 -14.50
C ASN A 110 -2.83 5.72 -14.11
N VAL A 111 -1.79 5.83 -14.95
CA VAL A 111 -0.68 6.78 -14.71
C VAL A 111 -1.18 8.23 -14.75
N LEU A 112 -2.08 8.55 -15.65
CA LEU A 112 -2.64 9.91 -15.75
C LEU A 112 -3.53 10.28 -14.56
N GLN A 113 -4.04 9.30 -13.82
CA GLN A 113 -4.91 9.51 -12.65
C GLN A 113 -4.14 9.56 -11.33
N ILE A 114 -2.86 9.40 -11.35
CA ILE A 114 -2.03 9.46 -10.13
C ILE A 114 -1.97 10.93 -9.56
#